data_dfb2c99ecfa0fc03027e60614638df57
#
_entry.id   dfb2c99ecfa0fc03027e60614638df57
#
_cell.length_a   1.000
_cell.length_b   1.000
_cell.length_c   1.000
_cell.angle_alpha   90.00
_cell.angle_beta   90.00
_cell.angle_gamma   90.00
#
_symmetry.space_group_name_H-M   'P 1'
#
loop_
_entity.id
_entity.type
_entity.pdbx_description
1 polymer ?
#
loop_
_entity_poly.entity_id
_entity_poly.type
_entity_poly.pdbx_seq_one_letter_code
_entity_poly.pdbx_strand_id
1 'polypeptide(L)'
;FPEAMIDTAFFDRFHAYIPGWEIPKMRPEFFTDSYGLITDYLAEYMREMRKRSFADAIDQFFKLGNNLNQRDVIAVRRTVSGLLKLLHPDAKYTKDDVRACLTYALEARRRIKEQLKKLGGMEFFDVHFSYIDNESFEEFFVNVPEQGGSKIIPEGMPNTGVVHLVTQGSTGQTGLYRFETQMMAGSGKHSVSGLGSNTAAKEAVRVGFEYFKGNLNRISAAAKFSVHEYQ
;
A
#
# COMPACT_ATOMS: atom_id res chain seq x y z
N PHE A 1 -7.22 14.41 8.04
CA PHE A 1 -8.54 14.55 7.39
C PHE A 1 -9.58 14.89 8.44
N PRO A 2 -10.62 15.69 8.11
CA PRO A 2 -11.76 15.90 9.00
C PRO A 2 -12.43 14.56 9.35
N GLU A 3 -12.94 14.45 10.57
CA GLU A 3 -13.52 13.21 11.09
C GLU A 3 -14.65 12.64 10.21
N ALA A 4 -15.47 13.54 9.64
CA ALA A 4 -16.53 13.18 8.70
C ALA A 4 -16.03 12.56 7.37
N MET A 5 -14.74 12.67 7.05
CA MET A 5 -14.11 12.08 5.86
C MET A 5 -13.40 10.75 6.15
N ILE A 6 -13.33 10.33 7.41
CA ILE A 6 -12.69 9.07 7.80
C ILE A 6 -13.69 7.92 7.57
N ASP A 7 -13.90 7.63 6.30
CA ASP A 7 -14.74 6.53 5.81
C ASP A 7 -13.96 5.71 4.78
N THR A 8 -13.80 4.43 5.03
CA THR A 8 -13.08 3.51 4.14
C THR A 8 -13.73 3.45 2.76
N ALA A 9 -15.06 3.47 2.68
CA ALA A 9 -15.79 3.43 1.42
C ALA A 9 -15.61 4.74 0.60
N PHE A 10 -15.43 5.86 1.27
CA PHE A 10 -15.12 7.14 0.65
C PHE A 10 -13.70 7.12 0.06
N PHE A 11 -12.70 6.74 0.88
CA PHE A 11 -11.31 6.66 0.44
C PHE A 11 -11.09 5.62 -0.67
N ASP A 12 -11.80 4.51 -0.64
CA ASP A 12 -11.70 3.47 -1.68
C ASP A 12 -12.23 3.93 -3.07
N ARG A 13 -12.86 5.10 -3.15
CA ARG A 13 -13.28 5.72 -4.42
C ARG A 13 -12.20 6.59 -5.07
N PHE A 14 -11.15 6.96 -4.35
CA PHE A 14 -10.02 7.69 -4.94
C PHE A 14 -9.25 6.81 -5.91
N HIS A 15 -8.91 7.35 -7.06
CA HIS A 15 -8.20 6.60 -8.10
C HIS A 15 -6.70 6.56 -7.85
N ALA A 16 -6.14 7.61 -7.28
CA ALA A 16 -4.71 7.77 -7.06
C ALA A 16 -4.43 8.51 -5.76
N TYR A 17 -3.31 8.19 -5.14
CA TYR A 17 -2.77 8.94 -4.01
C TYR A 17 -1.33 9.36 -4.34
N ILE A 18 -1.11 10.67 -4.31
CA ILE A 18 0.20 11.28 -4.50
C ILE A 18 0.53 12.05 -3.22
N PRO A 19 1.49 11.59 -2.42
CA PRO A 19 1.85 12.28 -1.20
C PRO A 19 2.54 13.61 -1.50
N GLY A 20 2.13 14.67 -0.81
CA GLY A 20 2.67 16.02 -1.04
C GLY A 20 4.16 16.14 -0.79
N TRP A 21 4.76 15.28 0.05
CA TRP A 21 6.20 15.28 0.28
C TRP A 21 7.03 14.71 -0.87
N GLU A 22 6.43 13.99 -1.81
CA GLU A 22 7.07 13.53 -3.04
C GLU A 22 7.10 14.63 -4.12
N ILE A 23 6.27 15.67 -3.97
CA ILE A 23 6.28 16.81 -4.87
C ILE A 23 7.47 17.71 -4.50
N PRO A 24 8.41 17.94 -5.43
CA PRO A 24 9.56 18.77 -5.13
C PRO A 24 9.12 20.20 -4.78
N LYS A 25 9.80 20.79 -3.80
CA LYS A 25 9.59 22.19 -3.48
C LYS A 25 9.91 23.06 -4.68
N MET A 26 9.10 24.10 -4.90
CA MET A 26 9.32 25.05 -5.99
C MET A 26 10.74 25.66 -5.90
N ARG A 27 11.44 25.63 -7.01
CA ARG A 27 12.80 26.17 -7.16
C ARG A 27 12.86 27.04 -8.42
N PRO A 28 13.78 28.02 -8.46
CA PRO A 28 13.95 28.86 -9.67
C PRO A 28 14.16 28.07 -10.95
N GLU A 29 14.84 26.91 -10.87
CA GLU A 29 15.16 26.06 -12.01
C GLU A 29 13.90 25.41 -12.64
N PHE A 30 12.75 25.44 -11.97
CA PHE A 30 11.49 24.92 -12.48
C PHE A 30 10.71 25.94 -13.32
N PHE A 31 11.12 27.20 -13.30
CA PHE A 31 10.55 28.19 -14.18
C PHE A 31 11.22 28.11 -15.56
N THR A 32 10.41 28.22 -16.59
CA THR A 32 10.89 28.23 -17.97
C THR A 32 10.83 29.63 -18.55
N ASP A 33 11.84 29.99 -19.34
CA ASP A 33 11.86 31.21 -20.13
C ASP A 33 11.21 31.00 -21.52
N SER A 34 10.76 29.77 -21.79
CA SER A 34 10.09 29.42 -23.04
C SER A 34 8.59 29.65 -22.98
N TYR A 35 7.99 29.89 -24.14
CA TYR A 35 6.52 29.96 -24.24
C TYR A 35 5.89 28.62 -23.88
N GLY A 36 4.91 28.62 -23.00
CA GLY A 36 4.10 27.46 -22.65
C GLY A 36 2.69 27.53 -23.25
N LEU A 37 1.95 26.44 -23.12
CA LEU A 37 0.53 26.44 -23.43
C LEU A 37 -0.22 27.29 -22.39
N ILE A 38 -1.10 28.18 -22.86
CA ILE A 38 -1.99 28.91 -21.96
C ILE A 38 -2.98 27.94 -21.32
N THR A 39 -3.30 28.19 -20.06
CA THR A 39 -4.18 27.31 -19.26
C THR A 39 -5.58 27.12 -19.86
N ASP A 40 -6.11 28.16 -20.50
CA ASP A 40 -7.43 28.11 -21.16
C ASP A 40 -7.44 27.14 -22.36
N TYR A 41 -6.37 27.16 -23.16
CA TYR A 41 -6.19 26.18 -24.25
C TYR A 41 -6.08 24.76 -23.72
N LEU A 42 -5.27 24.58 -22.67
CA LEU A 42 -5.14 23.26 -22.01
C LEU A 42 -6.49 22.78 -21.47
N ALA A 43 -7.29 23.66 -20.88
CA ALA A 43 -8.61 23.31 -20.36
C ALA A 43 -9.56 22.82 -21.45
N GLU A 44 -9.63 23.54 -22.59
CA GLU A 44 -10.45 23.13 -23.74
C GLU A 44 -9.93 21.85 -24.40
N TYR A 45 -8.61 21.69 -24.51
CA TYR A 45 -8.01 20.44 -24.96
C TYR A 45 -8.42 19.26 -24.10
N MET A 46 -8.32 19.38 -22.77
CA MET A 46 -8.73 18.34 -21.84
C MET A 46 -10.23 18.06 -21.90
N ARG A 47 -11.04 19.08 -22.16
CA ARG A 47 -12.49 18.94 -22.36
C ARG A 47 -12.80 18.10 -23.60
N GLU A 48 -12.13 18.35 -24.72
CA GLU A 48 -12.28 17.54 -25.94
C GLU A 48 -11.82 16.09 -25.71
N MET A 49 -10.72 15.90 -25.01
CA MET A 49 -10.19 14.56 -24.72
C MET A 49 -11.11 13.72 -23.81
N ARG A 50 -12.05 14.33 -23.08
CA ARG A 50 -13.10 13.58 -22.35
C ARG A 50 -14.01 12.76 -23.25
N LYS A 51 -14.21 13.17 -24.49
CA LYS A 51 -15.05 12.46 -25.46
C LYS A 51 -14.43 11.15 -25.94
N ARG A 52 -13.15 10.94 -25.73
CA ARG A 52 -12.42 9.73 -26.10
C ARG A 52 -12.17 8.87 -24.88
N SER A 53 -12.07 7.55 -25.08
CA SER A 53 -11.67 6.61 -24.05
C SER A 53 -10.53 5.73 -24.59
N PHE A 54 -9.47 5.59 -23.80
CA PHE A 54 -8.37 4.66 -24.06
C PHE A 54 -8.33 3.57 -22.98
N ALA A 55 -9.45 3.31 -22.32
CA ALA A 55 -9.52 2.33 -21.24
C ALA A 55 -9.26 0.90 -21.72
N ASP A 56 -9.53 0.62 -23.00
CA ASP A 56 -9.33 -0.70 -23.62
C ASP A 56 -7.87 -0.92 -24.09
N ALA A 57 -7.03 0.11 -24.02
CA ALA A 57 -5.62 0.00 -24.38
C ALA A 57 -4.88 -1.06 -23.54
N ILE A 58 -5.29 -1.25 -22.28
CA ILE A 58 -4.72 -2.29 -21.41
C ILE A 58 -4.95 -3.67 -22.02
N ASP A 59 -6.19 -3.97 -22.43
CA ASP A 59 -6.60 -5.30 -22.88
C ASP A 59 -5.89 -5.75 -24.16
N GLN A 60 -5.36 -4.80 -24.93
CA GLN A 60 -4.57 -5.11 -26.14
C GLN A 60 -3.26 -5.85 -25.80
N PHE A 61 -2.66 -5.54 -24.65
CA PHE A 61 -1.32 -6.02 -24.31
C PHE A 61 -1.26 -6.75 -22.96
N PHE A 62 -2.16 -6.44 -22.04
CA PHE A 62 -2.10 -6.88 -20.67
C PHE A 62 -3.46 -7.27 -20.13
N LYS A 63 -3.47 -8.13 -19.13
CA LYS A 63 -4.63 -8.45 -18.29
C LYS A 63 -4.33 -8.01 -16.86
N LEU A 64 -5.29 -7.40 -16.21
CA LEU A 64 -5.18 -7.06 -14.79
C LEU A 64 -5.22 -8.31 -13.92
N GLY A 65 -4.44 -8.33 -12.85
CA GLY A 65 -4.37 -9.44 -11.91
C GLY A 65 -5.69 -9.68 -11.17
N ASN A 66 -5.85 -10.87 -10.64
CA ASN A 66 -7.10 -11.31 -10.01
C ASN A 66 -7.39 -10.66 -8.64
N ASN A 67 -6.39 -10.00 -8.04
CA ASN A 67 -6.51 -9.40 -6.71
C ASN A 67 -7.04 -7.95 -6.73
N LEU A 68 -7.38 -7.43 -7.89
CA LEU A 68 -8.03 -6.14 -8.03
C LEU A 68 -9.54 -6.30 -7.89
N ASN A 69 -10.14 -5.58 -6.97
CA ASN A 69 -11.59 -5.48 -6.90
C ASN A 69 -12.16 -4.58 -8.00
N GLN A 70 -13.48 -4.54 -8.15
CA GLN A 70 -14.13 -3.75 -9.20
C GLN A 70 -13.76 -2.26 -9.16
N ARG A 71 -13.60 -1.68 -7.98
CA ARG A 71 -13.18 -0.26 -7.83
C ARG A 71 -11.74 -0.05 -8.26
N ASP A 72 -10.86 -1.01 -7.98
CA ASP A 72 -9.47 -0.95 -8.38
C ASP A 72 -9.35 -1.02 -9.91
N VAL A 73 -10.07 -1.94 -10.53
CA VAL A 73 -10.11 -2.06 -12.00
C VAL A 73 -10.58 -0.76 -12.66
N ILE A 74 -11.66 -0.17 -12.16
CA ILE A 74 -12.19 1.10 -12.68
C ILE A 74 -11.15 2.23 -12.51
N ALA A 75 -10.53 2.32 -11.34
CA ALA A 75 -9.54 3.33 -11.03
C ALA A 75 -8.32 3.22 -11.95
N VAL A 76 -7.77 2.03 -12.08
CA VAL A 76 -6.59 1.76 -12.93
C VAL A 76 -6.90 2.06 -14.40
N ARG A 77 -8.01 1.56 -14.94
CA ARG A 77 -8.41 1.81 -16.34
C ARG A 77 -8.59 3.29 -16.64
N ARG A 78 -9.22 4.03 -15.74
CA ARG A 78 -9.41 5.48 -15.89
C ARG A 78 -8.11 6.24 -15.82
N THR A 79 -7.20 5.86 -14.93
CA THR A 79 -5.90 6.50 -14.78
C THR A 79 -5.03 6.25 -16.02
N VAL A 80 -4.96 4.99 -16.51
CA VAL A 80 -4.25 4.67 -17.76
C VAL A 80 -4.82 5.44 -18.94
N SER A 81 -6.16 5.46 -19.09
CA SER A 81 -6.80 6.23 -20.14
C SER A 81 -6.47 7.72 -20.06
N GLY A 82 -6.41 8.28 -18.84
CA GLY A 82 -6.02 9.68 -18.63
C GLY A 82 -4.58 9.95 -19.01
N LEU A 83 -3.65 9.12 -18.60
CA LEU A 83 -2.23 9.24 -18.92
C LEU A 83 -1.98 9.11 -20.42
N LEU A 84 -2.58 8.12 -21.08
CA LEU A 84 -2.46 7.95 -22.52
C LEU A 84 -3.02 9.14 -23.32
N LYS A 85 -4.12 9.75 -22.87
CA LYS A 85 -4.66 10.96 -23.49
C LYS A 85 -3.71 12.15 -23.42
N LEU A 86 -2.93 12.25 -22.32
CA LEU A 86 -1.95 13.31 -22.15
C LEU A 86 -0.68 13.07 -22.98
N LEU A 87 -0.20 11.84 -22.99
CA LEU A 87 1.07 11.48 -23.61
C LEU A 87 0.93 11.13 -25.09
N HIS A 88 -0.16 10.48 -25.47
CA HIS A 88 -0.44 9.95 -26.80
C HIS A 88 -1.83 10.35 -27.31
N PRO A 89 -2.12 11.65 -27.48
CA PRO A 89 -3.45 12.12 -27.87
C PRO A 89 -3.90 11.65 -29.25
N ASP A 90 -2.97 11.29 -30.10
CA ASP A 90 -3.20 10.73 -31.45
C ASP A 90 -3.52 9.23 -31.41
N ALA A 91 -3.55 8.61 -30.23
CA ALA A 91 -3.77 7.19 -30.02
C ALA A 91 -2.68 6.28 -30.61
N LYS A 92 -1.49 6.83 -30.85
CA LYS A 92 -0.31 6.06 -31.31
C LYS A 92 0.59 5.76 -30.11
N TYR A 93 0.30 4.69 -29.43
CA TYR A 93 1.06 4.21 -28.27
C TYR A 93 1.56 2.79 -28.52
N THR A 94 2.70 2.47 -27.95
CA THR A 94 3.31 1.15 -27.98
C THR A 94 2.93 0.34 -26.75
N LYS A 95 3.28 -0.95 -26.77
CA LYS A 95 3.12 -1.84 -25.58
C LYS A 95 3.86 -1.27 -24.36
N ASP A 96 5.05 -0.70 -24.57
CA ASP A 96 5.85 -0.14 -23.47
C ASP A 96 5.25 1.15 -22.90
N ASP A 97 4.63 1.98 -23.74
CA ASP A 97 3.90 3.16 -23.28
C ASP A 97 2.72 2.77 -22.40
N VAL A 98 1.95 1.77 -22.82
CA VAL A 98 0.83 1.24 -22.02
C VAL A 98 1.34 0.59 -20.74
N ARG A 99 2.46 -0.14 -20.79
CA ARG A 99 3.08 -0.74 -19.60
C ARG A 99 3.51 0.32 -18.59
N ALA A 100 4.15 1.38 -19.03
CA ALA A 100 4.57 2.48 -18.17
C ALA A 100 3.35 3.13 -17.49
N CYS A 101 2.32 3.49 -18.27
CA CYS A 101 1.08 4.06 -17.74
C CYS A 101 0.37 3.10 -16.76
N LEU A 102 0.36 1.80 -17.07
CA LEU A 102 -0.26 0.76 -16.23
C LEU A 102 0.47 0.61 -14.90
N THR A 103 1.80 0.59 -14.92
CA THR A 103 2.62 0.51 -13.72
C THR A 103 2.37 1.70 -12.80
N TYR A 104 2.33 2.92 -13.35
CA TYR A 104 1.99 4.12 -12.58
C TYR A 104 0.58 4.06 -12.00
N ALA A 105 -0.40 3.62 -12.78
CA ALA A 105 -1.80 3.55 -12.35
C ALA A 105 -1.99 2.53 -11.23
N LEU A 106 -1.37 1.36 -11.35
CA LEU A 106 -1.39 0.33 -10.33
C LEU A 106 -0.72 0.80 -9.04
N GLU A 107 0.46 1.44 -9.14
CA GLU A 107 1.17 1.99 -8.00
C GLU A 107 0.34 3.09 -7.29
N ALA A 108 -0.18 4.05 -8.04
CA ALA A 108 -1.00 5.12 -7.49
C ALA A 108 -2.26 4.58 -6.77
N ARG A 109 -2.88 3.55 -7.33
CA ARG A 109 -4.03 2.88 -6.71
C ARG A 109 -3.63 2.04 -5.51
N ARG A 110 -2.51 1.34 -5.56
CA ARG A 110 -1.97 0.58 -4.44
C ARG A 110 -1.73 1.48 -3.22
N ARG A 111 -1.25 2.70 -3.43
CA ARG A 111 -1.07 3.70 -2.38
C ARG A 111 -2.38 4.07 -1.67
N ILE A 112 -3.52 4.05 -2.36
CA ILE A 112 -4.83 4.19 -1.72
C ILE A 112 -5.06 3.05 -0.72
N LYS A 113 -4.76 1.80 -1.11
CA LYS A 113 -4.90 0.65 -0.20
C LYS A 113 -3.96 0.75 0.99
N GLU A 114 -2.76 1.29 0.80
CA GLU A 114 -1.82 1.58 1.90
C GLU A 114 -2.40 2.58 2.92
N GLN A 115 -3.14 3.58 2.47
CA GLN A 115 -3.83 4.49 3.39
C GLN A 115 -5.03 3.82 4.05
N LEU A 116 -5.77 2.99 3.32
CA LEU A 116 -6.89 2.23 3.85
C LEU A 116 -6.49 1.25 4.95
N LYS A 117 -5.30 0.65 4.88
CA LYS A 117 -4.73 -0.17 5.98
C LYS A 117 -4.71 0.55 7.31
N LYS A 118 -4.49 1.87 7.29
CA LYS A 118 -4.45 2.69 8.50
C LYS A 118 -5.83 3.02 9.07
N LEU A 119 -6.87 2.91 8.25
CA LEU A 119 -8.24 3.24 8.60
C LEU A 119 -9.11 2.00 8.85
N GLY A 120 -8.97 0.99 7.99
CA GLY A 120 -9.88 -0.15 7.92
C GLY A 120 -9.35 -1.47 8.52
N GLY A 121 -8.09 -1.54 8.92
CA GLY A 121 -7.52 -2.74 9.53
C GLY A 121 -7.07 -3.83 8.55
N MET A 122 -7.11 -5.09 9.01
CA MET A 122 -6.43 -6.23 8.36
C MET A 122 -6.94 -6.61 6.97
N GLU A 123 -8.15 -6.23 6.60
CA GLU A 123 -8.75 -6.57 5.30
C GLU A 123 -7.99 -5.99 4.09
N PHE A 124 -7.17 -4.94 4.31
CA PHE A 124 -6.38 -4.30 3.29
C PHE A 124 -4.91 -4.72 3.27
N PHE A 125 -4.48 -5.64 4.15
CA PHE A 125 -3.06 -6.00 4.28
C PHE A 125 -2.55 -6.92 3.18
N ASP A 126 -3.38 -7.79 2.64
CA ASP A 126 -3.01 -8.73 1.57
C ASP A 126 -3.27 -8.17 0.15
N VAL A 127 -3.45 -6.87 0.05
CA VAL A 127 -3.70 -6.23 -1.25
C VAL A 127 -2.38 -6.06 -2.00
N HIS A 128 -2.22 -6.80 -3.07
CA HIS A 128 -1.14 -6.65 -4.04
C HIS A 128 -1.72 -6.48 -5.43
N PHE A 129 -1.09 -5.63 -6.20
CA PHE A 129 -1.53 -5.34 -7.56
C PHE A 129 -0.56 -5.95 -8.55
N SER A 130 -1.12 -6.55 -9.58
CA SER A 130 -0.35 -7.19 -10.64
C SER A 130 -1.02 -7.01 -11.99
N TYR A 131 -0.27 -7.28 -13.03
CA TYR A 131 -0.76 -7.42 -14.38
C TYR A 131 -0.04 -8.58 -15.07
N ILE A 132 -0.71 -9.21 -16.03
CA ILE A 132 -0.22 -10.34 -16.79
C ILE A 132 0.01 -9.86 -18.22
N ASP A 133 1.19 -10.13 -18.76
CA ASP A 133 1.49 -9.88 -20.16
C ASP A 133 0.79 -10.91 -21.05
N ASN A 134 0.02 -10.46 -22.06
CA ASN A 134 -0.78 -11.34 -22.91
C ASN A 134 0.08 -12.22 -23.85
N GLU A 135 1.33 -11.87 -24.09
CA GLU A 135 2.24 -12.63 -24.97
C GLU A 135 3.08 -13.65 -24.19
N SER A 136 3.71 -13.21 -23.09
CA SER A 136 4.57 -14.06 -22.28
C SER A 136 3.82 -14.87 -21.22
N PHE A 137 2.59 -14.46 -20.89
CA PHE A 137 1.78 -14.98 -19.77
C PHE A 137 2.45 -14.83 -18.41
N GLU A 138 3.49 -13.99 -18.33
CA GLU A 138 4.19 -13.68 -17.09
C GLU A 138 3.41 -12.65 -16.29
N GLU A 139 3.31 -12.88 -14.97
CA GLU A 139 2.66 -11.96 -14.05
C GLU A 139 3.69 -11.04 -13.40
N PHE A 140 3.46 -9.74 -13.50
CA PHE A 140 4.30 -8.69 -12.93
C PHE A 140 3.61 -8.02 -11.77
N PHE A 141 4.28 -8.00 -10.62
CA PHE A 141 3.80 -7.34 -9.42
C PHE A 141 4.34 -5.92 -9.33
N VAL A 142 3.48 -5.00 -8.94
CA VAL A 142 3.86 -3.61 -8.72
C VAL A 142 4.28 -3.46 -7.25
N ASN A 143 5.59 -3.31 -7.07
CA ASN A 143 6.19 -3.02 -5.78
C ASN A 143 6.28 -1.52 -5.56
N VAL A 144 6.11 -1.07 -4.31
CA VAL A 144 6.41 0.31 -3.94
C VAL A 144 7.92 0.48 -3.94
N PRO A 145 8.46 1.43 -4.70
CA PRO A 145 9.81 1.87 -4.44
C PRO A 145 9.87 2.41 -3.01
N GLU A 146 10.83 1.97 -2.22
CA GLU A 146 11.15 2.63 -0.95
C GLU A 146 11.64 4.04 -1.27
N GLN A 147 10.72 4.98 -1.35
CA GLN A 147 11.06 6.37 -1.57
C GLN A 147 11.34 7.01 -0.23
N GLY A 148 12.62 7.06 0.14
CA GLY A 148 13.13 7.99 1.14
C GLY A 148 12.51 7.97 2.53
N GLY A 149 11.73 6.94 2.85
CA GLY A 149 11.21 6.70 4.19
C GLY A 149 12.31 6.18 5.11
N SER A 150 12.14 6.35 6.41
CA SER A 150 12.96 5.67 7.40
C SER A 150 13.01 4.17 7.09
N LYS A 151 14.17 3.55 7.20
CA LYS A 151 14.33 2.09 7.02
C LYS A 151 13.24 1.37 7.82
N ILE A 152 12.51 0.47 7.17
CA ILE A 152 11.41 -0.27 7.81
C ILE A 152 11.92 -1.03 9.04
N ILE A 153 13.13 -1.57 8.95
CA ILE A 153 13.86 -2.13 10.08
C ILE A 153 14.95 -1.12 10.44
N PRO A 154 14.89 -0.48 11.61
CA PRO A 154 15.92 0.44 12.06
C PRO A 154 17.28 -0.28 12.16
N GLU A 155 18.36 0.40 11.79
CA GLU A 155 19.71 -0.08 12.05
C GLU A 155 20.04 0.06 13.54
N GLY A 156 20.72 -0.93 14.09
CA GLY A 156 21.13 -0.94 15.49
C GLY A 156 20.36 -1.95 16.35
N MET A 157 20.53 -1.87 17.66
CA MET A 157 19.79 -2.72 18.59
C MET A 157 18.31 -2.35 18.58
N PRO A 158 17.40 -3.31 18.35
CA PRO A 158 15.98 -3.06 18.46
C PRO A 158 15.62 -2.63 19.89
N ASN A 159 14.63 -1.75 20.00
CA ASN A 159 14.09 -1.37 21.30
C ASN A 159 13.49 -2.59 21.99
N THR A 160 13.67 -2.68 23.29
CA THR A 160 13.05 -3.75 24.10
C THR A 160 11.54 -3.76 23.87
N GLY A 161 10.99 -4.94 23.60
CA GLY A 161 9.57 -5.11 23.31
C GLY A 161 9.19 -4.90 21.85
N VAL A 162 10.13 -4.63 20.95
CA VAL A 162 9.88 -4.49 19.51
C VAL A 162 10.51 -5.65 18.76
N VAL A 163 9.72 -6.33 17.94
CA VAL A 163 10.18 -7.44 17.09
C VAL A 163 9.63 -7.24 15.68
N HIS A 164 10.50 -7.43 14.70
CA HIS A 164 10.13 -7.45 13.30
C HIS A 164 10.02 -8.91 12.82
N LEU A 165 8.88 -9.28 12.28
CA LEU A 165 8.64 -10.61 11.73
C LEU A 165 8.42 -10.51 10.23
N VAL A 166 9.09 -11.38 9.50
CA VAL A 166 8.86 -11.60 8.08
C VAL A 166 7.95 -12.80 7.93
N THR A 167 6.86 -12.66 7.23
CA THR A 167 5.94 -13.75 6.96
C THR A 167 5.50 -13.71 5.50
N GLN A 168 5.14 -14.87 4.99
CA GLN A 168 4.63 -15.02 3.64
C GLN A 168 3.12 -15.18 3.70
N GLY A 169 2.40 -14.33 2.95
CA GLY A 169 0.95 -14.45 2.78
C GLY A 169 0.55 -15.66 1.93
N SER A 170 -0.74 -15.96 1.90
CA SER A 170 -1.31 -17.06 1.10
C SER A 170 -1.02 -16.96 -0.40
N THR A 171 -0.69 -15.77 -0.87
CA THR A 171 -0.36 -15.44 -2.26
C THR A 171 1.13 -15.50 -2.58
N GLY A 172 1.96 -15.92 -1.61
CA GLY A 172 3.42 -15.97 -1.78
C GLY A 172 4.14 -14.65 -1.54
N GLN A 173 3.43 -13.56 -1.29
CA GLN A 173 4.05 -12.27 -0.97
C GLN A 173 4.66 -12.27 0.42
N THR A 174 5.86 -11.69 0.52
CA THR A 174 6.54 -11.49 1.79
C THR A 174 6.09 -10.18 2.41
N GLY A 175 5.56 -10.26 3.62
CA GLY A 175 5.17 -9.10 4.43
C GLY A 175 6.12 -8.93 5.63
N LEU A 176 6.41 -7.69 5.97
CA LEU A 176 7.12 -7.33 7.19
C LEU A 176 6.12 -6.78 8.21
N TYR A 177 6.11 -7.40 9.39
CA TYR A 177 5.26 -6.99 10.50
C TYR A 177 6.13 -6.51 11.65
N ARG A 178 5.75 -5.40 12.24
CA ARG A 178 6.32 -4.90 13.48
C ARG A 178 5.39 -5.24 14.63
N PHE A 179 5.89 -6.02 15.56
CA PHE A 179 5.20 -6.32 16.81
C PHE A 179 5.78 -5.45 17.91
N GLU A 180 4.91 -4.77 18.61
CA GLU A 180 5.26 -4.01 19.80
C GLU A 180 4.60 -4.65 21.01
N THR A 181 5.40 -4.93 22.03
CA THR A 181 4.95 -5.49 23.30
C THR A 181 5.18 -4.46 24.40
N GLN A 182 4.15 -4.11 25.10
CA GLN A 182 4.23 -3.23 26.24
C GLN A 182 3.76 -3.97 27.49
N MET A 183 4.58 -3.90 28.53
CA MET A 183 4.24 -4.46 29.83
C MET A 183 3.59 -3.37 30.67
N MET A 184 2.45 -3.69 31.24
CA MET A 184 1.70 -2.81 32.14
C MET A 184 1.44 -3.53 33.46
N ALA A 185 1.37 -2.78 34.53
CA ALA A 185 0.90 -3.32 35.82
C ALA A 185 -0.57 -3.75 35.66
N GLY A 186 -0.88 -4.99 36.01
CA GLY A 186 -2.24 -5.50 35.80
C GLY A 186 -2.45 -6.93 36.27
N SER A 187 -3.54 -7.54 35.83
CA SER A 187 -4.06 -8.83 36.31
C SER A 187 -3.40 -10.07 35.66
N GLY A 188 -2.27 -9.97 35.00
CA GLY A 188 -1.62 -11.09 34.30
C GLY A 188 -2.33 -11.58 33.05
N LYS A 189 -3.21 -10.77 32.51
CA LYS A 189 -3.88 -11.04 31.21
C LYS A 189 -3.13 -10.34 30.10
N HIS A 190 -3.04 -10.98 28.94
CA HIS A 190 -2.55 -10.33 27.73
C HIS A 190 -3.72 -9.74 26.94
N SER A 191 -3.46 -8.62 26.28
CA SER A 191 -4.38 -8.01 25.33
C SER A 191 -3.66 -7.81 24.01
N VAL A 192 -4.34 -8.10 22.91
CA VAL A 192 -3.79 -7.99 21.56
C VAL A 192 -4.68 -7.06 20.74
N SER A 193 -4.09 -6.06 20.13
CA SER A 193 -4.76 -5.15 19.20
C SER A 193 -4.14 -5.21 17.80
N GLY A 194 -4.88 -4.75 16.79
CA GLY A 194 -4.37 -4.66 15.42
C GLY A 194 -4.51 -5.92 14.57
N LEU A 195 -4.97 -7.06 15.13
CA LEU A 195 -5.11 -8.31 14.38
C LEU A 195 -6.53 -8.51 13.77
N GLY A 196 -7.42 -7.55 13.94
CA GLY A 196 -8.78 -7.61 13.40
C GLY A 196 -9.50 -8.92 13.71
N SER A 197 -10.06 -9.56 12.70
CA SER A 197 -10.78 -10.86 12.81
C SER A 197 -9.87 -12.09 12.63
N ASN A 198 -8.56 -11.92 12.49
CA ASN A 198 -7.64 -13.04 12.26
C ASN A 198 -7.51 -13.91 13.53
N THR A 199 -8.28 -15.00 13.58
CA THR A 199 -8.32 -15.94 14.73
C THR A 199 -7.01 -16.72 14.85
N ALA A 200 -6.36 -17.08 13.74
CA ALA A 200 -5.11 -17.82 13.75
C ALA A 200 -3.96 -16.99 14.35
N ALA A 201 -3.88 -15.71 14.00
CA ALA A 201 -2.87 -14.82 14.57
C ALA A 201 -3.11 -14.57 16.07
N LYS A 202 -4.37 -14.39 16.50
CA LYS A 202 -4.71 -14.27 17.92
C LYS A 202 -4.34 -15.53 18.71
N GLU A 203 -4.60 -16.70 18.14
CA GLU A 203 -4.24 -17.98 18.76
C GLU A 203 -2.72 -18.14 18.86
N ALA A 204 -1.97 -17.78 17.81
CA ALA A 204 -0.51 -17.81 17.83
C ALA A 204 0.09 -16.94 18.95
N VAL A 205 -0.47 -15.73 19.15
CA VAL A 205 -0.07 -14.85 20.27
C VAL A 205 -0.38 -15.48 21.61
N ARG A 206 -1.57 -16.07 21.76
CA ARG A 206 -1.97 -16.76 22.98
C ARG A 206 -0.99 -17.91 23.32
N VAL A 207 -0.71 -18.76 22.36
CA VAL A 207 0.23 -19.86 22.52
C VAL A 207 1.64 -19.36 22.88
N GLY A 208 2.11 -18.30 22.19
CA GLY A 208 3.40 -17.67 22.50
C GLY A 208 3.45 -17.10 23.91
N PHE A 209 2.37 -16.50 24.39
CA PHE A 209 2.29 -15.97 25.75
C PHE A 209 2.30 -17.08 26.81
N GLU A 210 1.58 -18.18 26.59
CA GLU A 210 1.61 -19.33 27.49
C GLU A 210 2.99 -20.01 27.51
N TYR A 211 3.64 -20.13 26.35
CA TYR A 211 5.02 -20.61 26.27
C TYR A 211 5.98 -19.71 27.06
N PHE A 212 5.84 -18.40 26.91
CA PHE A 212 6.63 -17.41 27.65
C PHE A 212 6.46 -17.60 29.16
N LYS A 213 5.22 -17.69 29.66
CA LYS A 213 4.93 -17.96 31.08
C LYS A 213 5.59 -19.23 31.57
N GLY A 214 5.47 -20.34 30.82
CA GLY A 214 6.00 -21.63 31.20
C GLY A 214 7.56 -21.69 31.20
N ASN A 215 8.21 -20.80 30.45
CA ASN A 215 9.66 -20.79 30.30
C ASN A 215 10.33 -19.54 30.90
N LEU A 216 9.63 -18.79 31.70
CA LEU A 216 10.10 -17.50 32.21
C LEU A 216 11.48 -17.60 32.86
N ASN A 217 11.69 -18.61 33.74
CA ASN A 217 12.94 -18.83 34.42
C ASN A 217 14.13 -19.18 33.50
N ARG A 218 13.85 -19.68 32.29
CA ARG A 218 14.86 -20.00 31.28
C ARG A 218 15.21 -18.81 30.41
N ILE A 219 14.24 -17.91 30.19
CA ILE A 219 14.38 -16.75 29.29
C ILE A 219 15.12 -15.62 30.00
N SER A 220 14.84 -15.38 31.28
CA SER A 220 15.51 -14.35 32.07
C SER A 220 15.66 -14.76 33.54
N ALA A 221 16.91 -14.96 33.95
CA ALA A 221 17.21 -15.19 35.37
C ALA A 221 17.00 -13.94 36.25
N ALA A 222 16.98 -12.75 35.65
CA ALA A 222 16.79 -11.50 36.37
C ALA A 222 15.28 -11.11 36.49
N ALA A 223 14.44 -11.68 35.68
CA ALA A 223 12.99 -11.44 35.73
C ALA A 223 12.38 -12.30 36.86
N LYS A 224 12.49 -11.81 38.07
CA LYS A 224 11.62 -12.27 39.17
C LYS A 224 10.22 -11.71 38.93
N PHE A 225 9.53 -12.25 37.98
CA PHE A 225 8.10 -12.02 37.86
C PHE A 225 7.43 -12.85 38.96
N SER A 226 6.97 -12.22 40.01
CA SER A 226 6.11 -12.92 40.94
C SER A 226 4.84 -13.31 40.19
N VAL A 227 4.49 -14.59 40.21
CA VAL A 227 3.28 -15.12 39.57
C VAL A 227 2.04 -14.38 40.05
N HIS A 228 2.13 -13.69 41.18
CA HIS A 228 1.07 -12.89 41.80
C HIS A 228 0.89 -11.47 41.18
N GLU A 229 1.90 -10.94 40.49
CA GLU A 229 1.79 -9.62 39.82
C GLU A 229 1.19 -9.71 38.42
N TYR A 230 1.01 -10.92 37.89
CA TYR A 230 0.53 -11.20 36.53
C TYR A 230 -0.71 -12.11 36.49
N GLN A 231 -1.37 -12.36 37.61
CA GLN A 231 -2.68 -13.02 37.67
C GLN A 231 -3.83 -12.05 37.42
#